data_36410834aafa78f3ba571d50feec14a0
#
_entry.id   36410834aafa78f3ba571d50feec14a0
#
_cell.length_a   1.000
_cell.length_b   1.000
_cell.length_c   1.000
_cell.angle_alpha   90.00
_cell.angle_beta   90.00
_cell.angle_gamma   90.00
#
_symmetry.space_group_name_H-M   'P 1'
#
loop_
_entity.id
_entity.type
_entity.pdbx_description
1 polymer ?
#
loop_
_entity_poly.entity_id
_entity_poly.type
_entity_poly.pdbx_seq_one_letter_code
_entity_poly.pdbx_strand_id
1 'polypeptide(L)'
;MKEINEEKKALSLLLDSNFDGLKNNKIIDYSLELLLLSYRLSKISSMDTSNINQLRETLINKILDITAKLSMCKEYDEKEIIKFKYCLCVFIDESLMKNELFINFWAHNTLTVRLFDETLGGNNFYDIASSWINNPFKFKDFLEFIYACLILGYKGKYNEAKDKDEKIIHFCNNIATSLRPVYKTEEDLAFNKAYKIGLEENIWQK
;
A
#
# COMPACT_ATOMS: atom_id res chain seq x y z
N MET A 1 35.61 0.77 -3.22
CA MET A 1 35.18 -0.63 -3.41
C MET A 1 34.43 -1.23 -2.21
N LYS A 2 34.78 -0.91 -0.95
CA LYS A 2 34.01 -1.39 0.23
C LYS A 2 32.65 -0.70 0.39
N GLU A 3 32.54 0.62 0.17
CA GLU A 3 31.27 1.36 0.27
C GLU A 3 30.23 0.92 -0.74
N ILE A 4 30.62 0.68 -2.00
CA ILE A 4 29.72 0.18 -3.07
C ILE A 4 29.13 -1.18 -2.71
N ASN A 5 29.84 -1.99 -1.93
CA ASN A 5 29.38 -3.31 -1.52
C ASN A 5 28.40 -3.23 -0.33
N GLU A 6 28.53 -2.24 0.53
CA GLU A 6 27.62 -1.99 1.66
C GLU A 6 26.29 -1.37 1.20
N GLU A 7 26.33 -0.43 0.22
CA GLU A 7 25.11 0.15 -0.36
C GLU A 7 24.30 -0.87 -1.17
N LYS A 8 24.96 -1.72 -1.98
CA LYS A 8 24.29 -2.84 -2.65
C LYS A 8 23.71 -3.83 -1.66
N LYS A 9 24.38 -4.07 -0.54
CA LYS A 9 23.92 -4.95 0.52
C LYS A 9 22.75 -4.31 1.30
N ALA A 10 22.75 -3.01 1.51
CA ALA A 10 21.64 -2.29 2.14
C ALA A 10 20.39 -2.29 1.24
N LEU A 11 20.52 -2.08 -0.07
CA LEU A 11 19.42 -2.16 -1.02
C LEU A 11 18.87 -3.60 -1.14
N SER A 12 19.76 -4.61 -1.18
CA SER A 12 19.40 -6.03 -1.14
C SER A 12 18.66 -6.40 0.15
N LEU A 13 19.16 -5.95 1.30
CA LEU A 13 18.49 -6.20 2.60
C LEU A 13 17.10 -5.54 2.71
N LEU A 14 16.88 -4.39 2.02
CA LEU A 14 15.59 -3.72 1.98
C LEU A 14 14.58 -4.47 1.08
N LEU A 15 15.07 -5.20 0.08
CA LEU A 15 14.27 -5.92 -0.90
C LEU A 15 14.09 -7.43 -0.58
N ASP A 16 15.00 -8.00 0.21
CA ASP A 16 15.02 -9.43 0.57
C ASP A 16 14.35 -9.74 1.92
N SER A 17 13.78 -8.74 2.60
CA SER A 17 13.01 -9.00 3.80
C SER A 17 11.71 -9.74 3.43
N ASN A 18 11.69 -11.05 3.63
CA ASN A 18 10.45 -11.83 3.68
C ASN A 18 9.63 -11.34 4.87
N PHE A 19 8.82 -10.32 4.64
CA PHE A 19 7.82 -9.87 5.60
C PHE A 19 6.67 -10.89 5.54
N ASP A 20 6.66 -11.84 6.47
CA ASP A 20 5.45 -12.60 6.76
C ASP A 20 4.46 -11.63 7.40
N GLY A 21 3.54 -11.12 6.61
CA GLY A 21 2.49 -10.21 7.06
C GLY A 21 1.57 -10.89 8.10
N LEU A 22 0.69 -10.11 8.70
CA LEU A 22 -0.26 -10.60 9.72
C LEU A 22 -1.30 -11.59 9.17
N LYS A 23 -1.24 -11.94 7.87
CA LYS A 23 -2.10 -12.90 7.15
C LYS A 23 -3.60 -12.55 7.14
N ASN A 24 -3.97 -11.35 7.61
CA ASN A 24 -5.34 -10.89 7.71
C ASN A 24 -5.80 -10.05 6.50
N ASN A 25 -4.85 -9.45 5.77
CA ASN A 25 -5.10 -8.61 4.60
C ASN A 25 -3.98 -8.81 3.57
N LYS A 26 -4.27 -9.57 2.52
CA LYS A 26 -3.29 -9.87 1.46
C LYS A 26 -2.85 -8.64 0.67
N ILE A 27 -3.72 -7.62 0.55
CA ILE A 27 -3.39 -6.36 -0.13
C ILE A 27 -2.27 -5.65 0.62
N ILE A 28 -2.39 -5.52 1.95
CA ILE A 28 -1.35 -4.95 2.82
C ILE A 28 -0.12 -5.86 2.84
N ASP A 29 -0.29 -7.15 3.08
CA ASP A 29 0.83 -8.09 3.25
C ASP A 29 1.75 -8.08 2.03
N TYR A 30 1.20 -8.11 0.82
CA TYR A 30 2.01 -8.10 -0.39
C TYR A 30 2.59 -6.72 -0.75
N SER A 31 1.92 -5.62 -0.37
CA SER A 31 2.38 -4.26 -0.69
C SER A 31 3.26 -3.63 0.38
N LEU A 32 3.29 -4.17 1.59
CA LEU A 32 3.95 -3.55 2.76
C LEU A 32 5.43 -3.27 2.51
N GLU A 33 6.14 -4.20 1.89
CA GLU A 33 7.56 -4.02 1.53
C GLU A 33 7.75 -2.78 0.65
N LEU A 34 6.91 -2.61 -0.39
CA LEU A 34 6.99 -1.47 -1.30
C LEU A 34 6.58 -0.16 -0.62
N LEU A 35 5.57 -0.19 0.24
CA LEU A 35 5.14 0.99 1.01
C LEU A 35 6.28 1.48 1.91
N LEU A 36 6.90 0.58 2.67
CA LEU A 36 8.00 0.92 3.57
C LEU A 36 9.27 1.32 2.82
N LEU A 37 9.60 0.64 1.71
CA LEU A 37 10.72 1.00 0.86
C LEU A 37 10.55 2.41 0.31
N SER A 38 9.39 2.73 -0.25
CA SER A 38 9.10 4.05 -0.82
C SER A 38 9.19 5.16 0.24
N TYR A 39 8.65 4.90 1.44
CA TYR A 39 8.79 5.82 2.56
C TYR A 39 10.26 6.06 2.96
N ARG A 40 11.08 5.00 3.02
CA ARG A 40 12.52 5.11 3.33
C ARG A 40 13.26 5.85 2.23
N LEU A 41 13.02 5.53 0.96
CA LEU A 41 13.63 6.21 -0.19
C LEU A 41 13.30 7.70 -0.21
N SER A 42 12.11 8.11 0.24
CA SER A 42 11.77 9.53 0.37
C SER A 42 12.62 10.30 1.39
N LYS A 43 13.41 9.61 2.24
CA LYS A 43 14.20 10.18 3.35
C LYS A 43 15.70 9.99 3.22
N ILE A 44 16.19 9.21 2.26
CA ILE A 44 17.64 9.01 2.10
C ILE A 44 18.32 10.30 1.64
N SER A 45 19.57 10.48 2.07
CA SER A 45 20.38 11.66 1.75
C SER A 45 21.35 11.47 0.58
N SER A 46 21.62 10.22 0.19
CA SER A 46 22.54 9.91 -0.91
C SER A 46 22.19 8.60 -1.58
N MET A 47 22.33 8.54 -2.89
CA MET A 47 22.21 7.33 -3.70
C MET A 47 23.03 7.51 -4.98
N ASP A 48 23.67 6.45 -5.45
CA ASP A 48 24.30 6.46 -6.77
C ASP A 48 23.23 6.52 -7.86
N THR A 49 23.27 7.59 -8.68
CA THR A 49 22.29 7.82 -9.75
C THR A 49 22.30 6.73 -10.82
N SER A 50 23.41 5.98 -10.99
CA SER A 50 23.47 4.83 -11.89
C SER A 50 22.48 3.72 -11.50
N ASN A 51 22.08 3.65 -10.23
CA ASN A 51 21.18 2.65 -9.68
C ASN A 51 19.68 3.03 -9.80
N ILE A 52 19.33 4.28 -10.16
CA ILE A 52 17.93 4.73 -10.21
C ILE A 52 17.13 3.98 -11.28
N ASN A 53 17.72 3.73 -12.46
CA ASN A 53 17.09 2.92 -13.51
C ASN A 53 16.82 1.49 -13.05
N GLN A 54 17.79 0.86 -12.38
CA GLN A 54 17.65 -0.49 -11.85
C GLN A 54 16.59 -0.54 -10.74
N LEU A 55 16.56 0.46 -9.86
CA LEU A 55 15.53 0.60 -8.84
C LEU A 55 14.14 0.65 -9.48
N ARG A 56 13.97 1.49 -10.51
CA ARG A 56 12.69 1.63 -11.22
C ARG A 56 12.21 0.31 -11.81
N GLU A 57 13.07 -0.41 -12.53
CA GLU A 57 12.71 -1.71 -13.10
C GLU A 57 12.40 -2.75 -12.00
N THR A 58 13.12 -2.72 -10.89
CA THR A 58 12.84 -3.58 -9.73
C THR A 58 11.45 -3.29 -9.14
N LEU A 59 11.08 -2.01 -8.97
CA LEU A 59 9.76 -1.61 -8.50
C LEU A 59 8.66 -2.07 -9.45
N ILE A 60 8.84 -1.88 -10.76
CA ILE A 60 7.89 -2.36 -11.79
C ILE A 60 7.68 -3.87 -11.67
N ASN A 61 8.76 -4.64 -11.63
CA ASN A 61 8.68 -6.11 -11.54
C ASN A 61 7.98 -6.57 -10.26
N LYS A 62 8.27 -5.94 -9.11
CA LYS A 62 7.60 -6.24 -7.84
C LYS A 62 6.11 -5.89 -7.88
N ILE A 63 5.72 -4.76 -8.47
CA ILE A 63 4.31 -4.38 -8.62
C ILE A 63 3.57 -5.40 -9.51
N LEU A 64 4.18 -5.83 -10.61
CA LEU A 64 3.61 -6.84 -11.49
C LEU A 64 3.48 -8.21 -10.80
N ASP A 65 4.48 -8.62 -10.02
CA ASP A 65 4.44 -9.86 -9.23
C ASP A 65 3.32 -9.83 -8.17
N ILE A 66 3.20 -8.73 -7.42
CA ILE A 66 2.12 -8.54 -6.45
C ILE A 66 0.76 -8.64 -7.12
N THR A 67 0.56 -7.94 -8.23
CA THR A 67 -0.73 -7.97 -8.94
C THR A 67 -1.05 -9.35 -9.50
N ALA A 68 -0.06 -10.08 -10.01
CA ALA A 68 -0.23 -11.46 -10.46
C ALA A 68 -0.63 -12.40 -9.30
N LYS A 69 0.02 -12.27 -8.13
CA LYS A 69 -0.33 -13.03 -6.93
C LYS A 69 -1.76 -12.73 -6.46
N LEU A 70 -2.17 -11.47 -6.48
CA LEU A 70 -3.54 -11.07 -6.12
C LEU A 70 -4.57 -11.59 -7.11
N SER A 71 -4.29 -11.61 -8.42
CA SER A 71 -5.16 -12.17 -9.45
C SER A 71 -5.36 -13.69 -9.30
N MET A 72 -4.39 -14.40 -8.70
CA MET A 72 -4.55 -15.82 -8.34
C MET A 72 -5.47 -16.02 -7.12
N CYS A 73 -5.68 -14.98 -6.32
CA CYS A 73 -6.57 -15.01 -5.18
C CYS A 73 -8.01 -14.76 -5.66
N LYS A 74 -8.88 -15.75 -5.54
CA LYS A 74 -10.30 -15.64 -5.95
C LYS A 74 -11.14 -14.63 -5.13
N GLU A 75 -10.53 -14.01 -4.14
CA GLU A 75 -11.16 -13.06 -3.21
C GLU A 75 -11.32 -11.67 -3.83
N TYR A 76 -10.51 -11.33 -4.85
CA TYR A 76 -10.44 -9.98 -5.41
C TYR A 76 -10.84 -9.97 -6.89
N ASP A 77 -11.67 -8.99 -7.26
CA ASP A 77 -12.03 -8.75 -8.66
C ASP A 77 -10.85 -8.13 -9.42
N GLU A 78 -10.59 -8.57 -10.65
CA GLU A 78 -9.49 -8.05 -11.49
C GLU A 78 -9.53 -6.52 -11.68
N LYS A 79 -10.74 -5.96 -11.82
CA LYS A 79 -10.92 -4.51 -11.94
C LYS A 79 -10.43 -3.76 -10.69
N GLU A 80 -10.63 -4.35 -9.51
CA GLU A 80 -10.21 -3.75 -8.26
C GLU A 80 -8.70 -3.91 -8.03
N ILE A 81 -8.11 -5.02 -8.49
CA ILE A 81 -6.65 -5.21 -8.51
C ILE A 81 -5.97 -4.17 -9.42
N ILE A 82 -6.57 -3.84 -10.56
CA ILE A 82 -6.06 -2.79 -11.46
C ILE A 82 -6.10 -1.42 -10.76
N LYS A 83 -7.19 -1.09 -10.07
CA LYS A 83 -7.31 0.15 -9.28
C LYS A 83 -6.28 0.20 -8.13
N PHE A 84 -6.11 -0.92 -7.42
CA PHE A 84 -5.08 -1.06 -6.40
C PHE A 84 -3.68 -0.82 -6.96
N LYS A 85 -3.34 -1.49 -8.08
CA LYS A 85 -2.06 -1.31 -8.78
C LYS A 85 -1.82 0.17 -9.10
N TYR A 86 -2.84 0.87 -9.58
CA TYR A 86 -2.76 2.30 -9.86
C TYR A 86 -2.48 3.10 -8.58
N CYS A 87 -3.24 2.88 -7.50
CA CYS A 87 -3.03 3.57 -6.22
C CYS A 87 -1.63 3.31 -5.63
N LEU A 88 -1.11 2.09 -5.79
CA LEU A 88 0.26 1.76 -5.37
C LEU A 88 1.31 2.52 -6.19
N CYS A 89 1.13 2.61 -7.52
CA CYS A 89 2.04 3.36 -8.38
C CYS A 89 2.08 4.84 -8.02
N VAL A 90 0.93 5.51 -7.87
CA VAL A 90 0.89 6.95 -7.54
C VAL A 90 1.45 7.24 -6.14
N PHE A 91 1.27 6.33 -5.18
CA PHE A 91 1.89 6.43 -3.86
C PHE A 91 3.42 6.39 -3.95
N ILE A 92 3.97 5.42 -4.70
CA ILE A 92 5.41 5.27 -4.88
C ILE A 92 5.98 6.48 -5.62
N ASP A 93 5.34 6.89 -6.72
CA ASP A 93 5.76 8.03 -7.53
C ASP A 93 5.83 9.31 -6.69
N GLU A 94 4.76 9.63 -5.92
CA GLU A 94 4.77 10.80 -5.04
C GLU A 94 5.83 10.69 -3.95
N SER A 95 6.01 9.51 -3.36
CA SER A 95 6.99 9.30 -2.30
C SER A 95 8.42 9.57 -2.77
N LEU A 96 8.77 9.09 -3.96
CA LEU A 96 10.10 9.32 -4.54
C LEU A 96 10.28 10.77 -4.99
N MET A 97 9.26 11.39 -5.56
CA MET A 97 9.30 12.79 -5.97
C MET A 97 9.41 13.79 -4.80
N LYS A 98 9.23 13.36 -3.55
CA LYS A 98 9.54 14.19 -2.36
C LYS A 98 11.04 14.33 -2.09
N ASN A 99 11.88 13.49 -2.69
CA ASN A 99 13.31 13.49 -2.50
C ASN A 99 14.02 14.03 -3.74
N GLU A 100 14.82 15.08 -3.57
CA GLU A 100 15.57 15.76 -4.65
C GLU A 100 16.45 14.82 -5.48
N LEU A 101 16.94 13.73 -4.88
CA LEU A 101 17.73 12.72 -5.59
C LEU A 101 16.99 12.06 -6.76
N PHE A 102 15.66 11.96 -6.66
CA PHE A 102 14.85 11.27 -7.65
C PHE A 102 14.11 12.20 -8.62
N ILE A 103 13.84 13.46 -8.24
CA ILE A 103 12.97 14.40 -8.99
C ILE A 103 13.34 14.44 -10.48
N ASN A 104 14.61 14.70 -10.80
CA ASN A 104 15.05 14.90 -12.19
C ASN A 104 14.83 13.67 -13.08
N PHE A 105 15.03 12.48 -12.53
CA PHE A 105 14.81 11.23 -13.27
C PHE A 105 13.33 10.83 -13.24
N TRP A 106 12.70 10.89 -12.07
CA TRP A 106 11.36 10.35 -11.85
C TRP A 106 10.28 11.17 -12.52
N ALA A 107 10.41 12.50 -12.61
CA ALA A 107 9.44 13.39 -13.25
C ALA A 107 9.08 12.98 -14.71
N HIS A 108 10.02 12.35 -15.41
CA HIS A 108 9.84 11.91 -16.79
C HIS A 108 9.64 10.40 -16.91
N ASN A 109 9.78 9.66 -15.82
CA ASN A 109 9.82 8.19 -15.83
C ASN A 109 8.97 7.58 -14.69
N THR A 110 7.80 8.17 -14.40
CA THR A 110 6.91 7.67 -13.34
C THR A 110 6.41 6.25 -13.63
N LEU A 111 6.06 5.52 -12.58
CA LEU A 111 5.45 4.20 -12.69
C LEU A 111 4.06 4.29 -13.33
N THR A 112 3.32 5.37 -13.04
CA THR A 112 2.01 5.65 -13.63
C THR A 112 2.09 5.83 -15.14
N VAL A 113 3.06 6.57 -15.66
CA VAL A 113 3.31 6.68 -17.11
C VAL A 113 3.63 5.30 -17.70
N ARG A 114 4.51 4.53 -17.07
CA ARG A 114 4.97 3.24 -17.60
C ARG A 114 3.89 2.16 -17.62
N LEU A 115 3.01 2.13 -16.60
CA LEU A 115 2.06 1.03 -16.41
C LEU A 115 0.62 1.38 -16.77
N PHE A 116 0.30 2.68 -16.95
CA PHE A 116 -1.05 3.16 -17.23
C PHE A 116 -1.13 4.21 -18.34
N ASP A 117 0.02 4.64 -18.89
CA ASP A 117 0.10 5.73 -19.88
C ASP A 117 -0.56 7.04 -19.38
N GLU A 118 -0.44 7.32 -18.08
CA GLU A 118 -1.09 8.45 -17.41
C GLU A 118 -0.09 9.36 -16.70
N THR A 119 -0.16 10.65 -16.99
CA THR A 119 0.75 11.68 -16.44
C THR A 119 0.20 12.41 -15.21
N LEU A 120 -1.11 12.34 -14.93
CA LEU A 120 -1.79 13.09 -13.88
C LEU A 120 -2.51 12.18 -12.87
N GLY A 121 -1.74 11.38 -12.14
CA GLY A 121 -2.25 10.33 -11.26
C GLY A 121 -2.99 10.76 -9.98
N GLY A 122 -2.81 11.99 -9.51
CA GLY A 122 -3.23 12.38 -8.15
C GLY A 122 -4.74 12.43 -7.90
N ASN A 123 -5.57 12.69 -8.91
CA ASN A 123 -7.01 12.84 -8.76
C ASN A 123 -7.71 11.48 -8.58
N ASN A 124 -7.37 10.52 -9.42
CA ASN A 124 -8.03 9.21 -9.47
C ASN A 124 -7.85 8.39 -8.18
N PHE A 125 -6.77 8.62 -7.41
CA PHE A 125 -6.55 7.93 -6.12
C PHE A 125 -7.72 8.11 -5.16
N TYR A 126 -8.16 9.36 -4.94
CA TYR A 126 -9.26 9.66 -4.02
C TYR A 126 -10.63 9.24 -4.56
N ASP A 127 -10.82 9.26 -5.88
CA ASP A 127 -12.04 8.83 -6.53
C ASP A 127 -12.21 7.30 -6.43
N ILE A 128 -11.12 6.56 -6.62
CA ILE A 128 -11.05 5.11 -6.37
C ILE A 128 -11.37 4.81 -4.90
N ALA A 129 -10.68 5.48 -3.97
CA ALA A 129 -10.90 5.29 -2.54
C ALA A 129 -12.35 5.59 -2.13
N SER A 130 -12.94 6.66 -2.66
CA SER A 130 -14.34 7.01 -2.42
C SER A 130 -15.30 5.95 -2.95
N SER A 131 -14.98 5.34 -4.10
CA SER A 131 -15.79 4.23 -4.63
C SER A 131 -15.79 3.01 -3.71
N TRP A 132 -14.68 2.74 -3.02
CA TRP A 132 -14.55 1.63 -2.07
C TRP A 132 -15.26 1.91 -0.74
N ILE A 133 -15.28 3.16 -0.28
CA ILE A 133 -16.02 3.58 0.94
C ILE A 133 -17.52 3.26 0.83
N ASN A 134 -18.08 3.24 -0.37
CA ASN A 134 -19.50 2.93 -0.59
C ASN A 134 -19.88 1.47 -0.27
N ASN A 135 -18.90 0.54 -0.22
CA ASN A 135 -19.13 -0.85 0.18
C ASN A 135 -17.95 -1.39 1.01
N PRO A 136 -17.82 -0.97 2.28
CA PRO A 136 -16.64 -1.24 3.11
C PRO A 136 -16.52 -2.74 3.46
N PHE A 137 -17.62 -3.50 3.51
CA PHE A 137 -17.57 -4.95 3.74
C PHE A 137 -16.86 -5.70 2.61
N LYS A 138 -17.08 -5.27 1.36
CA LYS A 138 -16.44 -5.88 0.19
C LYS A 138 -14.99 -5.40 0.02
N PHE A 139 -14.72 -4.12 0.31
CA PHE A 139 -13.47 -3.46 -0.01
C PHE A 139 -12.61 -3.12 1.20
N LYS A 140 -12.81 -3.83 2.33
CA LYS A 140 -12.06 -3.64 3.57
C LYS A 140 -10.56 -3.58 3.32
N ASP A 141 -10.01 -4.60 2.67
CA ASP A 141 -8.57 -4.75 2.48
C ASP A 141 -7.97 -3.60 1.65
N PHE A 142 -8.70 -3.15 0.63
CA PHE A 142 -8.29 -2.00 -0.17
C PHE A 142 -8.38 -0.68 0.61
N LEU A 143 -9.40 -0.51 1.46
CA LEU A 143 -9.54 0.68 2.31
C LEU A 143 -8.46 0.77 3.37
N GLU A 144 -8.05 -0.35 3.97
CA GLU A 144 -6.91 -0.41 4.88
C GLU A 144 -5.61 -0.01 4.17
N PHE A 145 -5.41 -0.46 2.93
CA PHE A 145 -4.27 -0.05 2.09
C PHE A 145 -4.28 1.46 1.82
N ILE A 146 -5.42 2.04 1.41
CA ILE A 146 -5.55 3.49 1.20
C ILE A 146 -5.21 4.24 2.49
N TYR A 147 -5.75 3.79 3.63
CA TYR A 147 -5.46 4.38 4.94
C TYR A 147 -3.97 4.36 5.25
N ALA A 148 -3.29 3.23 5.00
CA ALA A 148 -1.85 3.11 5.17
C ALA A 148 -1.08 4.10 4.28
N CYS A 149 -1.45 4.26 3.01
CA CYS A 149 -0.83 5.24 2.11
C CYS A 149 -0.94 6.67 2.66
N LEU A 150 -2.12 7.05 3.17
CA LEU A 150 -2.36 8.38 3.74
C LEU A 150 -1.54 8.61 5.02
N ILE A 151 -1.47 7.63 5.92
CA ILE A 151 -0.65 7.71 7.15
C ILE A 151 0.85 7.78 6.82
N LEU A 152 1.30 7.10 5.76
CA LEU A 152 2.68 7.19 5.27
C LEU A 152 2.97 8.50 4.51
N GLY A 153 1.97 9.38 4.40
CA GLY A 153 2.15 10.76 3.96
C GLY A 153 1.79 11.02 2.49
N TYR A 154 0.98 10.16 1.85
CA TYR A 154 0.43 10.44 0.52
C TYR A 154 -0.52 11.64 0.58
N LYS A 155 -0.39 12.58 -0.35
CA LYS A 155 -1.21 13.80 -0.43
C LYS A 155 -2.01 13.91 -1.72
N GLY A 156 -1.46 13.48 -2.84
CA GLY A 156 -2.09 13.53 -4.16
C GLY A 156 -2.62 14.91 -4.51
N LYS A 157 -3.89 14.99 -4.91
CA LYS A 157 -4.56 16.23 -5.30
C LYS A 157 -4.62 17.31 -4.21
N TYR A 158 -4.39 16.95 -2.96
CA TYR A 158 -4.40 17.92 -1.84
C TYR A 158 -3.04 18.54 -1.56
N ASN A 159 -1.96 18.10 -2.24
CA ASN A 159 -0.60 18.58 -1.96
C ASN A 159 -0.47 20.11 -1.98
N GLU A 160 -1.13 20.77 -2.94
CA GLU A 160 -1.09 22.22 -3.11
C GLU A 160 -2.19 22.97 -2.30
N ALA A 161 -3.07 22.25 -1.62
CA ALA A 161 -4.16 22.87 -0.85
C ALA A 161 -3.62 23.47 0.47
N LYS A 162 -4.12 24.65 0.84
CA LYS A 162 -3.75 25.30 2.11
C LYS A 162 -4.21 24.49 3.33
N ASP A 163 -5.34 23.82 3.21
CA ASP A 163 -6.00 22.97 4.21
C ASP A 163 -5.74 21.47 3.98
N LYS A 164 -4.60 21.13 3.34
CA LYS A 164 -4.27 19.76 2.96
C LYS A 164 -4.33 18.74 4.09
N ASP A 165 -3.78 19.09 5.24
CA ASP A 165 -3.70 18.16 6.37
C ASP A 165 -5.11 17.92 6.97
N GLU A 166 -5.97 18.93 7.03
CA GLU A 166 -7.37 18.80 7.46
C GLU A 166 -8.16 17.90 6.50
N LYS A 167 -8.00 18.09 5.19
CA LYS A 167 -8.63 17.25 4.17
C LYS A 167 -8.21 15.80 4.26
N ILE A 168 -6.91 15.53 4.47
CA ILE A 168 -6.37 14.19 4.62
C ILE A 168 -6.92 13.54 5.90
N ILE A 169 -6.89 14.26 7.04
CA ILE A 169 -7.44 13.78 8.31
C ILE A 169 -8.94 13.47 8.16
N HIS A 170 -9.69 14.36 7.51
CA HIS A 170 -11.11 14.13 7.24
C HIS A 170 -11.33 12.86 6.41
N PHE A 171 -10.51 12.64 5.36
CA PHE A 171 -10.61 11.44 4.53
C PHE A 171 -10.26 10.17 5.30
N CYS A 172 -9.20 10.20 6.13
CA CYS A 172 -8.84 9.10 7.03
C CYS A 172 -9.99 8.77 7.99
N ASN A 173 -10.64 9.79 8.58
CA ASN A 173 -11.78 9.61 9.46
C ASN A 173 -12.99 8.97 8.74
N ASN A 174 -13.23 9.32 7.49
CA ASN A 174 -14.28 8.71 6.67
C ASN A 174 -14.01 7.22 6.45
N ILE A 175 -12.76 6.84 6.11
CA ILE A 175 -12.37 5.43 5.98
C ILE A 175 -12.56 4.70 7.31
N ALA A 176 -12.01 5.22 8.41
CA ALA A 176 -12.10 4.61 9.72
C ALA A 176 -13.57 4.42 10.17
N THR A 177 -14.41 5.42 9.92
CA THR A 177 -15.84 5.36 10.25
C THR A 177 -16.56 4.30 9.39
N SER A 178 -16.23 4.18 8.11
CA SER A 178 -16.82 3.19 7.23
C SER A 178 -16.41 1.75 7.58
N LEU A 179 -15.20 1.56 8.11
CA LEU A 179 -14.68 0.25 8.52
C LEU A 179 -15.16 -0.20 9.90
N ARG A 180 -15.60 0.73 10.76
CA ARG A 180 -16.04 0.40 12.14
C ARG A 180 -17.09 -0.73 12.21
N PRO A 181 -18.16 -0.73 11.40
CA PRO A 181 -19.15 -1.84 11.44
C PRO A 181 -18.55 -3.16 10.95
N VAL A 182 -17.58 -3.13 10.03
CA VAL A 182 -16.89 -4.33 9.52
C VAL A 182 -16.12 -5.03 10.64
N TYR A 183 -15.31 -4.28 11.39
CA TYR A 183 -14.55 -4.82 12.52
C TYR A 183 -15.43 -5.33 13.64
N LYS A 184 -16.50 -4.62 13.97
CA LYS A 184 -17.45 -5.07 14.98
C LYS A 184 -18.06 -6.42 14.65
N THR A 185 -18.41 -6.65 13.38
CA THR A 185 -18.93 -7.93 12.91
C THR A 185 -17.88 -9.04 13.03
N GLU A 186 -16.62 -8.76 12.75
CA GLU A 186 -15.52 -9.72 12.89
C GLU A 186 -15.26 -10.09 14.36
N GLU A 187 -15.31 -9.11 15.26
CA GLU A 187 -15.22 -9.35 16.71
C GLU A 187 -16.36 -10.23 17.21
N ASP A 188 -17.59 -9.92 16.83
CA ASP A 188 -18.79 -10.71 17.21
C ASP A 188 -18.66 -12.16 16.74
N LEU A 189 -18.14 -12.40 15.53
CA LEU A 189 -17.90 -13.75 15.01
C LEU A 189 -16.78 -14.48 15.78
N ALA A 190 -15.72 -13.78 16.18
CA ALA A 190 -14.62 -14.35 16.95
C ALA A 190 -15.10 -14.77 18.36
N PHE A 191 -15.88 -13.93 19.04
CA PHE A 191 -16.47 -14.26 20.33
C PHE A 191 -17.42 -15.45 20.25
N ASN A 192 -18.27 -15.53 19.21
CA ASN A 192 -19.16 -16.66 19.01
C ASN A 192 -18.42 -17.99 18.79
N LYS A 193 -17.28 -17.95 18.09
CA LYS A 193 -16.44 -19.15 17.92
C LYS A 193 -15.78 -19.58 19.24
N ALA A 194 -15.22 -18.61 20.00
CA ALA A 194 -14.61 -18.89 21.29
C ALA A 194 -15.61 -19.48 22.30
N TYR A 195 -16.85 -18.97 22.31
CA TYR A 195 -17.91 -19.48 23.17
C TYR A 195 -18.31 -20.94 22.83
N LYS A 196 -18.37 -21.30 21.55
CA LYS A 196 -18.64 -22.67 21.09
C LYS A 196 -17.54 -23.65 21.50
N ILE A 197 -16.26 -23.26 21.38
CA ILE A 197 -15.13 -24.08 21.82
C ILE A 197 -15.19 -24.34 23.34
N GLY A 198 -15.50 -23.32 24.13
CA GLY A 198 -15.65 -23.48 25.61
C GLY A 198 -16.81 -24.40 26.03
N LEU A 199 -17.85 -24.53 25.22
CA LEU A 199 -18.95 -25.47 25.47
C LEU A 199 -18.58 -26.92 25.11
N GLU A 200 -17.73 -27.14 24.11
CA GLU A 200 -17.26 -28.48 23.73
C GLU A 200 -16.26 -29.05 24.72
N GLU A 201 -15.41 -28.23 25.33
CA GLU A 201 -14.46 -28.68 26.38
C GLU A 201 -15.14 -29.16 27.66
N ASN A 202 -16.33 -28.69 27.99
CA ASN A 202 -17.07 -29.11 29.18
C ASN A 202 -17.74 -30.49 29.06
N ILE A 203 -17.72 -31.15 27.92
CA ILE A 203 -18.29 -32.49 27.69
C ILE A 203 -17.42 -33.63 28.28
N TRP A 204 -16.18 -33.35 28.67
CA TRP A 204 -15.22 -34.33 29.16
C TRP A 204 -15.12 -34.40 30.71
N GLN A 205 -16.04 -33.72 31.46
CA GLN A 205 -16.13 -33.82 32.91
C GLN A 205 -17.42 -34.56 33.33
N LYS A 206 -17.53 -35.84 32.91
CA LYS A 206 -18.45 -36.80 33.57
C LYS A 206 -17.81 -38.18 33.65
#